data_adfa15fed34bae1a6668bec542d08d32
#
_entry.id   adfa15fed34bae1a6668bec542d08d32
#
_cell.length_a   1.000
_cell.length_b   1.000
_cell.length_c   1.000
_cell.angle_alpha   90.00
_cell.angle_beta   90.00
_cell.angle_gamma   90.00
#
_symmetry.space_group_name_H-M   'P 1'
#
loop_
_entity.id
_entity.type
_entity.pdbx_description
1 polymer ?
#
loop_
_entity_poly.entity_id
_entity_poly.type
_entity_poly.pdbx_seq_one_letter_code
_entity_poly.pdbx_strand_id
1 'polypeptide(L)'
;HSMALGGDGSTVTGACSIIVGGKGHTIAGANSFVGGGFCNEAPATSDYVTIPGGNQNSVAANADYGSIGGGQSNAITANACHGTIGGGQQNKACGDYATVAGGYQNCAGGEQIFVGGGYRNDATGCRSVRVGGCSNTGCSNHSFIGGGDTNTDNGGCMTVIVGGNNNTLAGSVTGAFIGGGTNNKTCGYASFIGGGVGNSMGCTNSYYGVIAGGVDNCITGVHAAILGGSKNCALATCSTVAGGARNCIGTAGTASSIGGGYCHTVNDTGVTIGGGCCHTATSGDHTTIAGGCGNKAMANDATVAGGKGNCACGTCTFVGGGVINQANSPGSVVVGGNQNIENGTCENFIGGGLQNKVCGTSTISTIAGGQTNTIRNSNHSVIVGGLSNTLSGGCGFIGGGNNNTIKPAHTNSAIVTSNLTSVSSCMLHAFSLFLSSVPTTDPNVLGVVWRSGTDLKISLGC
;
A
#
# COMPACT_ATOMS: atom_id res chain seq x y z
N HIS A 1 -40.50 -25.17 -53.07
CA HIS A 1 -40.00 -26.56 -53.19
C HIS A 1 -39.18 -26.89 -51.93
N SER A 2 -39.65 -27.86 -51.14
CA SER A 2 -38.88 -28.40 -49.97
C SER A 2 -38.58 -29.86 -50.30
N MET A 3 -37.44 -30.37 -49.80
CA MET A 3 -36.99 -31.71 -50.22
C MET A 3 -36.41 -32.49 -49.04
N ALA A 4 -36.83 -33.69 -48.78
CA ALA A 4 -36.13 -34.71 -48.01
C ALA A 4 -35.57 -35.77 -48.95
N LEU A 5 -34.23 -35.83 -49.14
CA LEU A 5 -33.57 -36.77 -50.02
C LEU A 5 -33.40 -38.17 -49.44
N GLY A 6 -33.52 -38.28 -48.08
CA GLY A 6 -33.44 -39.56 -47.39
C GLY A 6 -33.71 -39.33 -45.89
N GLY A 7 -33.68 -40.40 -45.08
CA GLY A 7 -33.85 -40.36 -43.65
C GLY A 7 -35.15 -40.97 -43.14
N ASP A 8 -35.08 -41.56 -41.94
CA ASP A 8 -36.20 -42.19 -41.25
C ASP A 8 -36.86 -41.16 -40.31
N GLY A 9 -38.18 -40.97 -40.41
CA GLY A 9 -38.96 -40.12 -39.52
C GLY A 9 -38.65 -38.62 -39.58
N SER A 10 -38.08 -38.11 -40.66
CA SER A 10 -37.75 -36.69 -40.83
C SER A 10 -38.89 -35.89 -41.48
N THR A 11 -39.10 -34.65 -41.06
CA THR A 11 -40.19 -33.78 -41.51
C THR A 11 -39.63 -32.44 -42.04
N VAL A 12 -40.02 -32.06 -43.27
CA VAL A 12 -39.70 -30.78 -43.90
C VAL A 12 -41.01 -30.09 -44.29
N THR A 13 -41.36 -28.98 -43.63
CA THR A 13 -42.52 -28.14 -43.96
C THR A 13 -42.12 -26.75 -44.41
N GLY A 14 -40.89 -26.29 -44.12
CA GLY A 14 -40.35 -24.97 -44.50
C GLY A 14 -40.17 -24.84 -46.02
N ALA A 15 -40.56 -23.70 -46.60
CA ALA A 15 -40.36 -23.41 -48.00
C ALA A 15 -38.87 -23.35 -48.39
N CYS A 16 -38.48 -23.90 -49.50
CA CYS A 16 -37.09 -23.92 -50.00
C CYS A 16 -36.07 -24.57 -49.05
N SER A 17 -36.51 -25.51 -48.21
CA SER A 17 -35.68 -26.17 -47.20
C SER A 17 -35.33 -27.60 -47.56
N ILE A 18 -34.18 -28.10 -47.14
CA ILE A 18 -33.61 -29.37 -47.56
C ILE A 18 -33.14 -30.20 -46.36
N ILE A 19 -33.54 -31.48 -46.28
CA ILE A 19 -32.91 -32.53 -45.48
C ILE A 19 -32.24 -33.52 -46.43
N VAL A 20 -30.92 -33.75 -46.25
CA VAL A 20 -30.19 -34.70 -47.15
C VAL A 20 -30.30 -36.14 -46.69
N GLY A 21 -30.23 -36.36 -45.32
CA GLY A 21 -30.31 -37.72 -44.77
C GLY A 21 -30.42 -37.72 -43.26
N GLY A 22 -30.21 -38.89 -42.63
CA GLY A 22 -30.24 -39.05 -41.16
C GLY A 22 -31.58 -39.53 -40.64
N LYS A 23 -31.85 -39.26 -39.33
CA LYS A 23 -33.08 -39.76 -38.68
C LYS A 23 -33.71 -38.71 -37.75
N GLY A 24 -35.03 -38.54 -37.84
CA GLY A 24 -35.83 -37.76 -36.88
C GLY A 24 -35.61 -36.24 -36.96
N HIS A 25 -35.21 -35.69 -38.10
CA HIS A 25 -35.03 -34.26 -38.28
C HIS A 25 -36.34 -33.51 -38.48
N THR A 26 -36.43 -32.29 -38.00
CA THR A 26 -37.55 -31.39 -38.24
C THR A 26 -37.06 -30.06 -38.78
N ILE A 27 -37.47 -29.68 -39.99
CA ILE A 27 -37.31 -28.33 -40.54
C ILE A 27 -38.68 -27.77 -40.89
N ALA A 28 -39.05 -26.71 -40.20
CA ALA A 28 -40.28 -25.98 -40.47
C ALA A 28 -40.04 -24.54 -40.94
N GLY A 29 -38.85 -23.97 -40.66
CA GLY A 29 -38.41 -22.65 -41.16
C GLY A 29 -38.04 -22.69 -42.64
N ALA A 30 -38.22 -21.55 -43.34
CA ALA A 30 -37.92 -21.44 -44.78
C ALA A 30 -36.39 -21.29 -45.02
N ASN A 31 -35.96 -21.63 -46.23
CA ASN A 31 -34.55 -21.52 -46.69
C ASN A 31 -33.53 -22.18 -45.76
N SER A 32 -33.92 -23.28 -45.10
CA SER A 32 -33.12 -23.94 -44.09
C SER A 32 -32.53 -25.28 -44.56
N PHE A 33 -31.41 -25.67 -44.00
CA PHE A 33 -30.64 -26.84 -44.40
C PHE A 33 -30.27 -27.74 -43.23
N VAL A 34 -30.58 -29.03 -43.30
CA VAL A 34 -30.05 -30.07 -42.44
C VAL A 34 -29.37 -31.13 -43.27
N GLY A 35 -28.05 -31.32 -43.10
CA GLY A 35 -27.26 -32.29 -43.92
C GLY A 35 -27.45 -33.74 -43.49
N GLY A 36 -27.64 -34.01 -42.18
CA GLY A 36 -27.81 -35.37 -41.69
C GLY A 36 -27.69 -35.50 -40.15
N GLY A 37 -27.42 -36.71 -39.64
CA GLY A 37 -27.29 -36.99 -38.23
C GLY A 37 -28.58 -37.51 -37.59
N PHE A 38 -28.85 -37.09 -36.31
CA PHE A 38 -29.99 -37.58 -35.56
C PHE A 38 -30.69 -36.42 -34.80
N CYS A 39 -32.02 -36.29 -34.98
CA CYS A 39 -32.91 -35.37 -34.25
C CYS A 39 -32.42 -33.90 -34.22
N ASN A 40 -31.94 -33.35 -35.34
CA ASN A 40 -31.64 -31.93 -35.47
C ASN A 40 -32.91 -31.15 -35.84
N GLU A 41 -33.09 -29.93 -35.30
CA GLU A 41 -34.35 -29.20 -35.36
C GLU A 41 -34.19 -27.73 -35.76
N ALA A 42 -35.07 -27.26 -36.69
CA ALA A 42 -35.25 -25.86 -37.05
C ALA A 42 -36.78 -25.56 -37.13
N PRO A 43 -37.35 -24.73 -36.21
CA PRO A 43 -38.79 -24.47 -36.10
C PRO A 43 -39.33 -23.55 -37.19
N ALA A 44 -40.65 -23.47 -37.33
CA ALA A 44 -41.32 -22.71 -38.38
C ALA A 44 -41.08 -21.18 -38.34
N THR A 45 -40.69 -20.62 -37.21
CA THR A 45 -40.44 -19.21 -36.99
C THR A 45 -38.96 -18.82 -37.11
N SER A 46 -38.10 -19.73 -37.60
CA SER A 46 -36.65 -19.47 -37.78
C SER A 46 -36.22 -19.82 -39.19
N ASP A 47 -35.97 -18.81 -39.99
CA ASP A 47 -35.58 -18.94 -41.40
C ASP A 47 -34.05 -18.92 -41.55
N TYR A 48 -33.56 -19.45 -42.68
CA TYR A 48 -32.13 -19.48 -43.03
C TYR A 48 -31.24 -20.29 -42.04
N VAL A 49 -31.80 -21.29 -41.40
CA VAL A 49 -31.05 -22.14 -40.46
C VAL A 49 -30.15 -23.13 -41.19
N THR A 50 -28.94 -23.32 -40.68
CA THR A 50 -27.98 -24.30 -41.22
C THR A 50 -27.48 -25.26 -40.14
N ILE A 51 -27.73 -26.58 -40.28
CA ILE A 51 -27.21 -27.64 -39.42
C ILE A 51 -26.67 -28.78 -40.31
N PRO A 52 -25.38 -28.78 -40.70
CA PRO A 52 -24.79 -29.79 -41.56
C PRO A 52 -24.88 -31.22 -41.02
N GLY A 53 -24.96 -31.38 -39.68
CA GLY A 53 -25.04 -32.70 -39.05
C GLY A 53 -25.06 -32.67 -37.53
N GLY A 54 -24.78 -33.83 -36.91
CA GLY A 54 -24.71 -34.00 -35.46
C GLY A 54 -25.96 -34.64 -34.84
N ASN A 55 -26.06 -34.53 -33.52
CA ASN A 55 -27.10 -35.21 -32.76
C ASN A 55 -27.83 -34.19 -31.83
N GLN A 56 -29.14 -34.09 -31.99
CA GLN A 56 -30.00 -33.25 -31.15
C GLN A 56 -29.58 -31.75 -31.10
N ASN A 57 -29.05 -31.22 -32.18
CA ASN A 57 -28.80 -29.79 -32.31
C ASN A 57 -30.09 -29.05 -32.64
N SER A 58 -30.35 -27.92 -31.97
CA SER A 58 -31.61 -27.20 -32.17
C SER A 58 -31.41 -25.70 -32.35
N VAL A 59 -32.18 -25.12 -33.25
CA VAL A 59 -32.38 -23.69 -33.34
C VAL A 59 -33.81 -23.44 -32.88
N ALA A 60 -34.00 -22.53 -31.91
CA ALA A 60 -35.32 -22.27 -31.37
C ALA A 60 -36.05 -21.15 -32.11
N ALA A 61 -37.29 -20.84 -31.72
CA ALA A 61 -38.16 -19.88 -32.40
C ALA A 61 -37.57 -18.46 -32.52
N ASN A 62 -37.81 -17.81 -33.67
CA ASN A 62 -37.36 -16.46 -34.01
C ASN A 62 -35.81 -16.28 -33.96
N ALA A 63 -35.06 -17.32 -34.29
CA ALA A 63 -33.60 -17.27 -34.34
C ALA A 63 -33.13 -17.44 -35.81
N ASP A 64 -33.45 -16.44 -36.62
CA ASP A 64 -33.11 -16.43 -38.05
C ASP A 64 -31.59 -16.43 -38.27
N TYR A 65 -31.16 -16.99 -39.36
CA TYR A 65 -29.74 -17.12 -39.73
C TYR A 65 -28.91 -17.94 -38.74
N GLY A 66 -29.55 -18.77 -37.90
CA GLY A 66 -28.88 -19.63 -36.94
C GLY A 66 -28.00 -20.70 -37.63
N SER A 67 -26.76 -20.86 -37.18
CA SER A 67 -25.82 -21.85 -37.74
C SER A 67 -25.20 -22.71 -36.63
N ILE A 68 -25.36 -24.06 -36.75
CA ILE A 68 -24.72 -25.04 -35.87
C ILE A 68 -23.89 -25.98 -36.72
N GLY A 69 -22.55 -25.91 -36.65
CA GLY A 69 -21.65 -26.72 -37.50
C GLY A 69 -21.68 -28.22 -37.22
N GLY A 70 -22.28 -28.67 -36.12
CA GLY A 70 -22.42 -30.07 -35.76
C GLY A 70 -22.32 -30.30 -34.24
N GLY A 71 -21.90 -31.53 -33.84
CA GLY A 71 -21.77 -31.90 -32.43
C GLY A 71 -23.07 -32.46 -31.81
N GLN A 72 -23.21 -32.33 -30.51
CA GLN A 72 -24.34 -32.91 -29.77
C GLN A 72 -25.04 -31.90 -28.83
N SER A 73 -26.34 -31.82 -28.96
CA SER A 73 -27.22 -31.05 -28.05
C SER A 73 -26.82 -29.57 -27.97
N ASN A 74 -26.27 -28.99 -29.02
CA ASN A 74 -26.00 -27.55 -29.10
C ASN A 74 -27.29 -26.82 -29.44
N ALA A 75 -27.52 -25.65 -28.84
CA ALA A 75 -28.76 -24.90 -28.97
C ALA A 75 -28.56 -23.42 -29.26
N ILE A 76 -29.15 -22.91 -30.34
CA ILE A 76 -29.40 -21.49 -30.52
C ILE A 76 -30.78 -21.22 -29.94
N THR A 77 -30.86 -20.34 -28.94
CA THR A 77 -32.12 -20.13 -28.21
C THR A 77 -33.07 -19.16 -28.90
N ALA A 78 -34.30 -19.07 -28.45
CA ALA A 78 -35.30 -18.18 -29.06
C ALA A 78 -34.84 -16.71 -29.10
N ASN A 79 -35.15 -16.05 -30.21
CA ASN A 79 -34.79 -14.65 -30.52
C ASN A 79 -33.27 -14.38 -30.62
N ALA A 80 -32.42 -15.40 -30.80
CA ALA A 80 -30.97 -15.25 -30.99
C ALA A 80 -30.61 -15.26 -32.49
N CYS A 81 -30.98 -14.22 -33.20
CA CYS A 81 -30.69 -14.10 -34.64
C CYS A 81 -29.19 -14.04 -34.92
N HIS A 82 -28.75 -14.61 -36.04
CA HIS A 82 -27.35 -14.73 -36.43
C HIS A 82 -26.48 -15.50 -35.41
N GLY A 83 -27.09 -16.29 -34.51
CA GLY A 83 -26.38 -17.14 -33.56
C GLY A 83 -25.53 -18.20 -34.29
N THR A 84 -24.30 -18.40 -33.81
CA THR A 84 -23.38 -19.37 -34.41
C THR A 84 -22.78 -20.29 -33.34
N ILE A 85 -22.86 -21.60 -33.56
CA ILE A 85 -22.16 -22.62 -32.79
C ILE A 85 -21.33 -23.46 -33.72
N GLY A 86 -19.99 -23.42 -33.63
CA GLY A 86 -19.08 -24.16 -34.49
C GLY A 86 -19.17 -25.69 -34.31
N GLY A 87 -19.51 -26.15 -33.09
CA GLY A 87 -19.66 -27.56 -32.75
C GLY A 87 -19.54 -27.84 -31.26
N GLY A 88 -19.09 -29.06 -30.90
CA GLY A 88 -18.95 -29.46 -29.49
C GLY A 88 -20.23 -30.04 -28.90
N GLN A 89 -20.39 -29.93 -27.57
CA GLN A 89 -21.52 -30.54 -26.88
C GLN A 89 -22.20 -29.60 -25.90
N GLN A 90 -23.52 -29.51 -25.94
CA GLN A 90 -24.34 -28.75 -25.01
C GLN A 90 -23.99 -27.24 -24.94
N ASN A 91 -23.45 -26.66 -26.01
CA ASN A 91 -23.18 -25.25 -26.10
C ASN A 91 -24.47 -24.46 -26.41
N LYS A 92 -24.54 -23.21 -25.96
CA LYS A 92 -25.70 -22.33 -26.18
C LYS A 92 -25.31 -20.97 -26.72
N ALA A 93 -26.00 -20.52 -27.75
CA ALA A 93 -25.96 -19.14 -28.23
C ALA A 93 -27.34 -18.52 -27.96
N CYS A 94 -27.41 -17.52 -27.05
CA CYS A 94 -28.68 -17.04 -26.52
C CYS A 94 -28.98 -15.58 -26.90
N GLY A 95 -28.02 -14.84 -27.43
CA GLY A 95 -28.22 -13.45 -27.86
C GLY A 95 -27.99 -13.30 -29.37
N ASP A 96 -28.40 -12.14 -29.89
CA ASP A 96 -28.15 -11.78 -31.29
C ASP A 96 -26.66 -11.73 -31.59
N TYR A 97 -26.24 -12.25 -32.71
CA TYR A 97 -24.84 -12.33 -33.14
C TYR A 97 -23.92 -13.06 -32.12
N ALA A 98 -24.49 -13.88 -31.24
CA ALA A 98 -23.71 -14.66 -30.31
C ALA A 98 -22.97 -15.81 -31.00
N THR A 99 -21.71 -16.00 -30.69
CA THR A 99 -20.86 -17.04 -31.24
C THR A 99 -20.24 -17.91 -30.16
N VAL A 100 -20.42 -19.23 -30.25
CA VAL A 100 -19.67 -20.22 -29.49
C VAL A 100 -18.88 -21.07 -30.49
N ALA A 101 -17.56 -20.98 -30.50
CA ALA A 101 -16.75 -21.73 -31.47
C ALA A 101 -16.78 -23.23 -31.21
N GLY A 102 -16.94 -23.68 -29.96
CA GLY A 102 -17.03 -25.10 -29.63
C GLY A 102 -16.90 -25.40 -28.13
N GLY A 103 -16.42 -26.60 -27.78
CA GLY A 103 -16.22 -27.03 -26.41
C GLY A 103 -17.44 -27.71 -25.77
N TYR A 104 -17.56 -27.64 -24.44
CA TYR A 104 -18.60 -28.31 -23.67
C TYR A 104 -19.32 -27.37 -22.70
N GLN A 105 -20.63 -27.30 -22.82
CA GLN A 105 -21.49 -26.49 -21.94
C GLN A 105 -21.16 -24.98 -21.87
N ASN A 106 -20.62 -24.41 -22.93
CA ASN A 106 -20.37 -22.98 -23.02
C ASN A 106 -21.66 -22.22 -23.37
N CYS A 107 -21.81 -21.01 -22.80
CA CYS A 107 -22.98 -20.16 -23.04
C CYS A 107 -22.57 -18.75 -23.47
N ALA A 108 -23.05 -18.31 -24.61
CA ALA A 108 -23.00 -16.94 -25.09
C ALA A 108 -24.39 -16.29 -24.90
N GLY A 109 -24.62 -15.70 -23.72
CA GLY A 109 -25.95 -15.31 -23.23
C GLY A 109 -26.44 -13.92 -23.64
N GLY A 110 -25.57 -13.01 -24.00
CA GLY A 110 -25.91 -11.63 -24.39
C GLY A 110 -25.66 -11.38 -25.88
N GLU A 111 -25.91 -10.15 -26.32
CA GLU A 111 -25.75 -9.67 -27.70
C GLU A 111 -24.25 -9.51 -28.06
N GLN A 112 -23.87 -9.95 -29.27
CA GLN A 112 -22.53 -9.79 -29.85
C GLN A 112 -21.43 -10.41 -28.96
N ILE A 113 -21.68 -11.55 -28.38
CA ILE A 113 -20.74 -12.27 -27.51
C ILE A 113 -19.91 -13.26 -28.33
N PHE A 114 -18.65 -13.42 -27.95
CA PHE A 114 -17.80 -14.50 -28.46
C PHE A 114 -17.31 -15.38 -27.31
N VAL A 115 -17.61 -16.69 -27.38
CA VAL A 115 -17.02 -17.73 -26.54
C VAL A 115 -16.18 -18.67 -27.43
N GLY A 116 -14.86 -18.64 -27.25
CA GLY A 116 -13.93 -19.40 -28.11
C GLY A 116 -13.92 -20.91 -27.82
N GLY A 117 -14.44 -21.35 -26.68
CA GLY A 117 -14.53 -22.78 -26.35
C GLY A 117 -14.24 -23.07 -24.88
N GLY A 118 -13.73 -24.29 -24.60
CA GLY A 118 -13.44 -24.74 -23.23
C GLY A 118 -14.61 -25.45 -22.56
N TYR A 119 -14.69 -25.34 -21.21
CA TYR A 119 -15.67 -26.05 -20.41
C TYR A 119 -16.45 -25.07 -19.52
N ARG A 120 -17.76 -25.04 -19.64
CA ARG A 120 -18.68 -24.23 -18.82
C ARG A 120 -18.35 -22.74 -18.75
N ASN A 121 -17.84 -22.13 -19.79
CA ASN A 121 -17.66 -20.69 -19.84
C ASN A 121 -19.00 -20.00 -20.13
N ASP A 122 -19.36 -19.00 -19.31
CA ASP A 122 -20.64 -18.30 -19.42
C ASP A 122 -20.43 -16.79 -19.54
N ALA A 123 -20.91 -16.22 -20.64
CA ALA A 123 -20.84 -14.79 -20.91
C ALA A 123 -22.26 -14.27 -21.12
N THR A 124 -22.75 -13.41 -20.21
CA THR A 124 -24.10 -12.83 -20.30
C THR A 124 -24.11 -11.33 -20.56
N GLY A 125 -22.99 -10.63 -20.36
CA GLY A 125 -22.86 -9.21 -20.68
C GLY A 125 -22.64 -8.98 -22.19
N CYS A 126 -23.31 -7.98 -22.77
CA CYS A 126 -23.21 -7.68 -24.21
C CYS A 126 -21.78 -7.30 -24.63
N ARG A 127 -21.41 -7.66 -25.89
CA ARG A 127 -20.11 -7.35 -26.50
C ARG A 127 -18.92 -7.85 -25.69
N SER A 128 -19.07 -8.97 -25.02
CA SER A 128 -18.05 -9.57 -24.21
C SER A 128 -17.38 -10.77 -24.86
N VAL A 129 -16.15 -11.06 -24.44
CA VAL A 129 -15.32 -12.14 -25.01
C VAL A 129 -14.84 -13.05 -23.87
N ARG A 130 -15.02 -14.37 -24.08
CA ARG A 130 -14.42 -15.45 -23.28
C ARG A 130 -13.62 -16.33 -24.22
N VAL A 131 -12.30 -16.26 -24.18
CA VAL A 131 -11.48 -17.01 -25.16
C VAL A 131 -11.56 -18.51 -24.90
N GLY A 132 -11.55 -18.93 -23.63
CA GLY A 132 -11.62 -20.36 -23.30
C GLY A 132 -11.43 -20.62 -21.79
N GLY A 133 -10.88 -21.80 -21.47
CA GLY A 133 -10.65 -22.23 -20.10
C GLY A 133 -11.82 -23.00 -19.50
N CYS A 134 -11.94 -22.97 -18.17
CA CYS A 134 -12.93 -23.72 -17.41
C CYS A 134 -13.72 -22.79 -16.47
N SER A 135 -15.04 -22.84 -16.56
CA SER A 135 -15.96 -22.18 -15.65
C SER A 135 -15.74 -20.65 -15.47
N ASN A 136 -15.23 -19.99 -16.49
CA ASN A 136 -15.11 -18.54 -16.49
C ASN A 136 -16.47 -17.90 -16.72
N THR A 137 -16.90 -16.99 -15.82
CA THR A 137 -18.27 -16.45 -15.85
C THR A 137 -18.28 -14.93 -15.77
N GLY A 138 -19.36 -14.30 -16.23
CA GLY A 138 -19.55 -12.88 -15.99
C GLY A 138 -20.65 -12.22 -16.80
N CYS A 139 -21.18 -11.13 -16.22
CA CYS A 139 -22.28 -10.34 -16.78
C CYS A 139 -21.89 -8.91 -17.19
N SER A 140 -20.61 -8.57 -17.16
CA SER A 140 -20.11 -7.25 -17.53
C SER A 140 -20.18 -7.00 -19.04
N ASN A 141 -20.61 -5.81 -19.44
CA ASN A 141 -20.59 -5.40 -20.84
C ASN A 141 -19.17 -5.01 -21.30
N HIS A 142 -18.85 -5.24 -22.58
CA HIS A 142 -17.54 -4.93 -23.16
C HIS A 142 -16.38 -5.55 -22.34
N SER A 143 -16.57 -6.74 -21.82
CA SER A 143 -15.62 -7.39 -20.95
C SER A 143 -14.80 -8.47 -21.68
N PHE A 144 -13.63 -8.75 -21.13
CA PHE A 144 -12.73 -9.76 -21.68
C PHE A 144 -12.23 -10.69 -20.56
N ILE A 145 -12.42 -12.01 -20.76
CA ILE A 145 -11.68 -13.03 -20.00
C ILE A 145 -10.89 -13.88 -20.99
N GLY A 146 -9.55 -13.82 -20.92
CA GLY A 146 -8.67 -14.52 -21.86
C GLY A 146 -8.60 -16.03 -21.64
N GLY A 147 -8.96 -16.52 -20.45
CA GLY A 147 -8.97 -17.95 -20.14
C GLY A 147 -8.75 -18.24 -18.66
N GLY A 148 -8.20 -19.41 -18.33
CA GLY A 148 -7.97 -19.84 -16.97
C GLY A 148 -9.14 -20.62 -16.39
N ASP A 149 -9.24 -20.64 -15.04
CA ASP A 149 -10.23 -21.42 -14.32
C ASP A 149 -10.99 -20.57 -13.31
N THR A 150 -12.31 -20.65 -13.32
CA THR A 150 -13.21 -20.01 -12.36
C THR A 150 -13.05 -18.49 -12.20
N ASN A 151 -12.52 -17.80 -13.22
CA ASN A 151 -12.46 -16.34 -13.19
C ASN A 151 -13.86 -15.73 -13.33
N THR A 152 -14.16 -14.73 -12.50
CA THR A 152 -15.50 -14.14 -12.43
C THR A 152 -15.48 -12.65 -12.70
N ASP A 153 -16.25 -12.19 -13.66
CA ASP A 153 -16.40 -10.81 -14.02
C ASP A 153 -17.86 -10.34 -13.84
N ASN A 154 -18.18 -9.93 -12.62
CA ASN A 154 -19.47 -9.35 -12.26
C ASN A 154 -19.38 -7.81 -12.12
N GLY A 155 -18.41 -7.21 -12.81
CA GLY A 155 -18.22 -5.76 -12.85
C GLY A 155 -19.25 -5.04 -13.71
N GLY A 156 -19.03 -3.77 -13.99
CA GLY A 156 -19.96 -2.94 -14.75
C GLY A 156 -19.70 -2.95 -16.27
N CYS A 157 -18.55 -2.42 -16.70
CA CYS A 157 -18.24 -2.23 -18.11
C CYS A 157 -16.72 -2.08 -18.35
N MET A 158 -16.26 -2.48 -19.55
CA MET A 158 -14.86 -2.34 -19.99
C MET A 158 -13.85 -2.99 -19.01
N THR A 159 -14.15 -4.18 -18.58
CA THR A 159 -13.34 -4.92 -17.58
C THR A 159 -12.52 -6.01 -18.23
N VAL A 160 -11.36 -6.33 -17.67
CA VAL A 160 -10.44 -7.31 -18.23
C VAL A 160 -9.87 -8.24 -17.16
N ILE A 161 -9.99 -9.54 -17.36
CA ILE A 161 -9.20 -10.58 -16.70
C ILE A 161 -8.41 -11.32 -17.79
N VAL A 162 -7.08 -11.21 -17.79
CA VAL A 162 -6.29 -11.89 -18.82
C VAL A 162 -6.32 -13.40 -18.63
N GLY A 163 -6.33 -13.89 -17.38
CA GLY A 163 -6.41 -15.32 -17.09
C GLY A 163 -6.16 -15.64 -15.61
N GLY A 164 -5.66 -16.85 -15.34
CA GLY A 164 -5.37 -17.32 -13.97
C GLY A 164 -6.49 -18.13 -13.36
N ASN A 165 -6.53 -18.18 -12.01
CA ASN A 165 -7.48 -19.00 -11.28
C ASN A 165 -8.22 -18.18 -10.23
N ASN A 166 -9.54 -18.25 -10.24
CA ASN A 166 -10.42 -17.62 -9.24
C ASN A 166 -10.17 -16.11 -9.04
N ASN A 167 -9.85 -15.39 -10.12
CA ASN A 167 -9.76 -13.94 -10.09
C ASN A 167 -11.15 -13.32 -10.26
N THR A 168 -11.43 -12.24 -9.48
CA THR A 168 -12.78 -11.68 -9.43
C THR A 168 -12.79 -10.16 -9.62
N LEU A 169 -13.52 -9.70 -10.61
CA LEU A 169 -13.99 -8.33 -10.74
C LEU A 169 -15.42 -8.27 -10.18
N ALA A 170 -15.63 -7.53 -9.09
CA ALA A 170 -16.91 -7.53 -8.37
C ALA A 170 -17.51 -6.13 -8.26
N GLY A 171 -18.84 -6.05 -8.24
CA GLY A 171 -19.56 -4.78 -8.15
C GLY A 171 -19.65 -4.03 -9.48
N SER A 172 -20.21 -2.82 -9.48
CA SER A 172 -20.40 -2.03 -10.70
C SER A 172 -19.12 -1.28 -11.11
N VAL A 173 -18.00 -1.98 -11.23
CA VAL A 173 -16.71 -1.38 -11.60
C VAL A 173 -16.60 -1.18 -13.11
N THR A 174 -16.03 -0.06 -13.50
CA THR A 174 -15.71 0.22 -14.91
C THR A 174 -14.20 0.38 -15.05
N GLY A 175 -13.63 -0.17 -16.14
CA GLY A 175 -12.21 -0.03 -16.46
C GLY A 175 -11.26 -0.81 -15.55
N ALA A 176 -11.74 -1.78 -14.79
CA ALA A 176 -10.89 -2.59 -13.90
C ALA A 176 -10.14 -3.69 -14.65
N PHE A 177 -8.92 -3.95 -14.22
CA PHE A 177 -8.01 -4.90 -14.86
C PHE A 177 -7.37 -5.85 -13.85
N ILE A 178 -7.38 -7.16 -14.14
CA ILE A 178 -6.57 -8.19 -13.48
C ILE A 178 -5.74 -8.92 -14.53
N GLY A 179 -4.40 -8.83 -14.45
CA GLY A 179 -3.49 -9.46 -15.40
C GLY A 179 -3.39 -10.98 -15.27
N GLY A 180 -3.76 -11.54 -14.10
CA GLY A 180 -3.74 -12.98 -13.86
C GLY A 180 -3.45 -13.34 -12.41
N GLY A 181 -2.87 -14.52 -12.18
CA GLY A 181 -2.58 -15.02 -10.83
C GLY A 181 -3.74 -15.79 -10.22
N THR A 182 -3.81 -15.84 -8.89
CA THR A 182 -4.79 -16.67 -8.16
C THR A 182 -5.47 -15.86 -7.07
N ASN A 183 -6.80 -15.95 -6.97
CA ASN A 183 -7.60 -15.33 -5.92
C ASN A 183 -7.45 -13.80 -5.81
N ASN A 184 -7.09 -13.11 -6.89
CA ASN A 184 -7.03 -11.66 -6.90
C ASN A 184 -8.44 -11.08 -7.07
N LYS A 185 -8.75 -10.02 -6.31
CA LYS A 185 -10.08 -9.41 -6.33
C LYS A 185 -10.01 -7.89 -6.38
N THR A 186 -10.80 -7.29 -7.25
CA THR A 186 -11.03 -5.84 -7.21
C THR A 186 -12.50 -5.50 -7.41
N CYS A 187 -12.95 -4.46 -6.72
CA CYS A 187 -14.21 -3.76 -6.94
C CYS A 187 -14.00 -2.25 -7.08
N GLY A 188 -12.76 -1.80 -7.29
CA GLY A 188 -12.44 -0.38 -7.49
C GLY A 188 -12.62 0.05 -8.96
N TYR A 189 -13.15 1.27 -9.17
CA TYR A 189 -13.23 1.87 -10.50
C TYR A 189 -11.81 2.12 -11.05
N ALA A 190 -11.57 1.81 -12.32
CA ALA A 190 -10.30 1.98 -13.01
C ALA A 190 -9.08 1.43 -12.21
N SER A 191 -9.28 0.33 -11.51
CA SER A 191 -8.29 -0.30 -10.67
C SER A 191 -7.45 -1.32 -11.45
N PHE A 192 -6.21 -1.51 -11.01
CA PHE A 192 -5.26 -2.40 -11.69
C PHE A 192 -4.61 -3.39 -10.71
N ILE A 193 -4.75 -4.68 -10.96
CA ILE A 193 -3.96 -5.74 -10.34
C ILE A 193 -3.15 -6.44 -11.43
N GLY A 194 -1.82 -6.30 -11.40
CA GLY A 194 -0.95 -6.93 -12.40
C GLY A 194 -0.92 -8.46 -12.29
N GLY A 195 -1.06 -9.00 -11.08
CA GLY A 195 -1.08 -10.44 -10.83
C GLY A 195 -0.77 -10.80 -9.39
N GLY A 196 -0.26 -12.02 -9.15
CA GLY A 196 0.08 -12.52 -7.82
C GLY A 196 -1.01 -13.36 -7.18
N VAL A 197 -1.04 -13.41 -5.84
CA VAL A 197 -1.96 -14.29 -5.10
C VAL A 197 -2.67 -13.51 -4.01
N GLY A 198 -3.98 -13.59 -3.96
CA GLY A 198 -4.78 -13.04 -2.87
C GLY A 198 -4.79 -11.51 -2.77
N ASN A 199 -4.32 -10.78 -3.78
CA ASN A 199 -4.33 -9.32 -3.75
C ASN A 199 -5.76 -8.79 -3.83
N SER A 200 -6.08 -7.79 -3.00
CA SER A 200 -7.46 -7.30 -2.87
C SER A 200 -7.55 -5.77 -2.91
N MET A 201 -8.50 -5.28 -3.70
CA MET A 201 -8.92 -3.88 -3.63
C MET A 201 -10.38 -3.80 -3.15
N GLY A 202 -10.64 -2.92 -2.19
CA GLY A 202 -11.96 -2.75 -1.58
C GLY A 202 -13.02 -2.24 -2.53
N CYS A 203 -14.30 -2.44 -2.18
CA CYS A 203 -15.44 -2.02 -2.99
C CYS A 203 -15.88 -0.56 -2.72
N THR A 204 -15.35 0.05 -1.67
CA THR A 204 -15.61 1.44 -1.31
C THR A 204 -14.30 2.22 -1.34
N ASN A 205 -14.22 3.25 -2.16
CA ASN A 205 -13.09 4.20 -2.22
C ASN A 205 -11.74 3.68 -2.73
N SER A 206 -11.63 2.50 -3.37
CA SER A 206 -10.36 2.07 -3.99
C SER A 206 -10.23 2.47 -5.47
N TYR A 207 -10.76 3.63 -5.83
CA TYR A 207 -10.69 4.13 -7.20
C TYR A 207 -9.25 4.43 -7.60
N TYR A 208 -8.88 4.08 -8.84
CA TYR A 208 -7.55 4.30 -9.39
C TYR A 208 -6.42 3.62 -8.59
N GLY A 209 -6.78 2.60 -7.78
CA GLY A 209 -5.80 1.83 -7.03
C GLY A 209 -4.94 0.94 -7.92
N VAL A 210 -3.67 0.75 -7.55
CA VAL A 210 -2.72 -0.09 -8.28
C VAL A 210 -2.04 -1.09 -7.35
N ILE A 211 -2.19 -2.39 -7.62
CA ILE A 211 -1.34 -3.45 -7.07
C ILE A 211 -0.59 -4.08 -8.23
N ALA A 212 0.73 -3.86 -8.33
CA ALA A 212 1.50 -4.43 -9.42
C ALA A 212 1.63 -5.96 -9.30
N GLY A 213 1.66 -6.48 -8.06
CA GLY A 213 1.69 -7.91 -7.80
C GLY A 213 1.96 -8.26 -6.34
N GLY A 214 2.45 -9.49 -6.08
CA GLY A 214 2.77 -9.96 -4.74
C GLY A 214 1.70 -10.85 -4.13
N VAL A 215 1.67 -10.94 -2.79
CA VAL A 215 0.82 -11.87 -2.06
C VAL A 215 0.03 -11.15 -0.96
N ASP A 216 -1.28 -11.32 -0.93
CA ASP A 216 -2.17 -10.80 0.13
C ASP A 216 -2.04 -9.28 0.36
N ASN A 217 -1.75 -8.47 -0.65
CA ASN A 217 -1.71 -7.03 -0.53
C ASN A 217 -3.13 -6.44 -0.62
N CYS A 218 -3.38 -5.37 0.14
CA CYS A 218 -4.72 -4.77 0.25
C CYS A 218 -4.72 -3.26 0.03
N ILE A 219 -5.58 -2.77 -0.86
CA ILE A 219 -5.84 -1.34 -1.05
C ILE A 219 -7.31 -1.03 -0.76
N THR A 220 -7.56 0.04 0.01
CA THR A 220 -8.88 0.67 0.11
C THR A 220 -8.84 2.19 -0.13
N GLY A 221 -7.65 2.78 -0.21
CA GLY A 221 -7.47 4.21 -0.48
C GLY A 221 -7.65 4.58 -1.95
N VAL A 222 -8.21 5.74 -2.23
CA VAL A 222 -8.25 6.34 -3.58
C VAL A 222 -6.83 6.70 -4.02
N HIS A 223 -6.47 6.43 -5.29
CA HIS A 223 -5.14 6.68 -5.83
C HIS A 223 -3.99 6.03 -5.04
N ALA A 224 -4.28 4.97 -4.28
CA ALA A 224 -3.26 4.27 -3.52
C ALA A 224 -2.52 3.24 -4.37
N ALA A 225 -1.25 2.99 -4.05
CA ALA A 225 -0.41 2.06 -4.80
C ALA A 225 0.37 1.09 -3.90
N ILE A 226 0.42 -0.18 -4.30
CA ILE A 226 1.33 -1.19 -3.75
C ILE A 226 2.07 -1.84 -4.92
N LEU A 227 3.41 -1.66 -4.97
CA LEU A 227 4.19 -2.17 -6.11
C LEU A 227 4.56 -3.64 -5.97
N GLY A 228 4.40 -4.22 -4.77
CA GLY A 228 4.66 -5.64 -4.56
C GLY A 228 4.81 -6.04 -3.10
N GLY A 229 5.42 -7.22 -2.87
CA GLY A 229 5.65 -7.74 -1.52
C GLY A 229 4.51 -8.57 -0.98
N SER A 230 4.40 -8.68 0.35
CA SER A 230 3.42 -9.55 0.99
C SER A 230 2.71 -8.89 2.17
N LYS A 231 1.39 -8.99 2.20
CA LYS A 231 0.55 -8.50 3.30
C LYS A 231 0.72 -7.01 3.60
N ASN A 232 0.98 -6.21 2.56
CA ASN A 232 1.04 -4.77 2.68
C ASN A 232 -0.36 -4.17 2.55
N CYS A 233 -0.62 -3.08 3.28
CA CYS A 233 -1.90 -2.38 3.26
C CYS A 233 -1.70 -0.89 2.93
N ALA A 234 -2.46 -0.37 1.97
CA ALA A 234 -2.53 1.05 1.63
C ALA A 234 -4.01 1.49 1.72
N LEU A 235 -4.42 1.94 2.92
CA LEU A 235 -5.83 2.19 3.22
C LEU A 235 -6.22 3.66 3.06
N ALA A 236 -5.25 4.57 3.01
CA ALA A 236 -5.47 6.01 2.87
C ALA A 236 -5.36 6.48 1.41
N THR A 237 -5.95 7.63 1.14
CA THR A 237 -5.86 8.31 -0.16
C THR A 237 -4.43 8.71 -0.50
N CYS A 238 -4.02 8.54 -1.76
CA CYS A 238 -2.69 8.87 -2.26
C CYS A 238 -1.54 8.20 -1.50
N SER A 239 -1.78 7.07 -0.85
CA SER A 239 -0.77 6.35 -0.09
C SER A 239 0.00 5.35 -0.96
N THR A 240 1.29 5.17 -0.67
CA THR A 240 2.15 4.28 -1.47
C THR A 240 2.98 3.35 -0.60
N VAL A 241 2.96 2.05 -0.91
CA VAL A 241 3.88 1.06 -0.35
C VAL A 241 4.66 0.44 -1.51
N ALA A 242 5.96 0.72 -1.61
CA ALA A 242 6.77 0.21 -2.73
C ALA A 242 7.05 -1.30 -2.61
N GLY A 243 7.04 -1.87 -1.40
CA GLY A 243 7.24 -3.31 -1.25
C GLY A 243 7.45 -3.76 0.20
N GLY A 244 8.15 -4.88 0.36
CA GLY A 244 8.41 -5.47 1.68
C GLY A 244 7.25 -6.33 2.20
N ALA A 245 7.14 -6.47 3.52
CA ALA A 245 6.11 -7.31 4.09
C ALA A 245 5.45 -6.71 5.33
N ARG A 246 4.13 -6.85 5.44
CA ARG A 246 3.32 -6.39 6.58
C ARG A 246 3.43 -4.89 6.87
N ASN A 247 3.70 -4.09 5.85
CA ASN A 247 3.70 -2.63 5.97
C ASN A 247 2.26 -2.12 5.83
N CYS A 248 1.83 -1.25 6.73
CA CYS A 248 0.47 -0.74 6.74
C CYS A 248 0.44 0.79 6.82
N ILE A 249 -0.20 1.40 5.83
CA ILE A 249 -0.64 2.79 5.90
C ILE A 249 -2.14 2.75 6.20
N GLY A 250 -2.50 3.14 7.41
CA GLY A 250 -3.88 3.19 7.89
C GLY A 250 -4.70 4.31 7.24
N THR A 251 -5.97 4.38 7.55
CA THR A 251 -6.94 5.28 6.89
C THR A 251 -6.64 6.77 7.04
N ALA A 252 -5.95 7.18 8.10
CA ALA A 252 -5.52 8.57 8.31
C ALA A 252 -4.20 8.91 7.58
N GLY A 253 -3.48 7.92 7.04
CA GLY A 253 -2.17 8.10 6.41
C GLY A 253 -2.21 8.71 4.99
N THR A 254 -3.00 9.74 4.75
CA THR A 254 -3.12 10.41 3.45
C THR A 254 -1.77 10.93 2.96
N ALA A 255 -1.48 10.74 1.68
CA ALA A 255 -0.23 11.16 1.03
C ALA A 255 1.05 10.59 1.70
N SER A 256 0.93 9.48 2.43
CA SER A 256 2.06 8.85 3.10
C SER A 256 2.73 7.77 2.26
N SER A 257 4.01 7.54 2.50
CA SER A 257 4.80 6.58 1.72
C SER A 257 5.66 5.66 2.60
N ILE A 258 5.72 4.38 2.22
CA ILE A 258 6.64 3.39 2.77
C ILE A 258 7.46 2.82 1.62
N GLY A 259 8.79 3.05 1.62
CA GLY A 259 9.70 2.57 0.58
C GLY A 259 9.93 1.06 0.60
N GLY A 260 9.69 0.41 1.73
CA GLY A 260 9.81 -1.05 1.87
C GLY A 260 10.07 -1.47 3.30
N GLY A 261 10.65 -2.67 3.49
CA GLY A 261 10.98 -3.20 4.82
C GLY A 261 9.91 -4.10 5.42
N TYR A 262 9.86 -4.18 6.74
CA TYR A 262 9.03 -5.14 7.44
C TYR A 262 8.26 -4.51 8.59
N CYS A 263 6.95 -4.72 8.62
CA CYS A 263 6.09 -4.41 9.77
C CYS A 263 6.08 -2.92 10.17
N HIS A 264 5.98 -2.02 9.19
CA HIS A 264 5.83 -0.60 9.45
C HIS A 264 4.37 -0.22 9.64
N THR A 265 4.12 0.73 10.54
CA THR A 265 2.77 1.28 10.80
C THR A 265 2.77 2.79 10.65
N VAL A 266 1.95 3.29 9.74
CA VAL A 266 1.70 4.70 9.50
C VAL A 266 0.21 4.96 9.65
N ASN A 267 -0.17 6.02 10.38
CA ASN A 267 -1.57 6.41 10.50
C ASN A 267 -1.77 7.94 10.58
N ASP A 268 -0.85 8.70 9.97
CA ASP A 268 -0.91 10.16 9.88
C ASP A 268 -0.54 10.65 8.48
N THR A 269 -0.89 11.89 8.18
CA THR A 269 -0.73 12.52 6.87
C THR A 269 0.73 12.86 6.54
N GLY A 270 1.14 12.65 5.29
CA GLY A 270 2.45 13.09 4.78
C GLY A 270 3.65 12.36 5.37
N VAL A 271 3.45 11.18 5.96
CA VAL A 271 4.52 10.39 6.59
C VAL A 271 5.40 9.73 5.55
N THR A 272 6.71 9.71 5.79
CA THR A 272 7.67 8.97 4.97
C THR A 272 8.46 7.98 5.82
N ILE A 273 8.40 6.69 5.47
CA ILE A 273 9.28 5.63 5.99
C ILE A 273 10.12 5.10 4.84
N GLY A 274 11.45 5.29 4.88
CA GLY A 274 12.35 4.81 3.83
C GLY A 274 12.47 3.29 3.78
N GLY A 275 12.55 2.63 4.93
CA GLY A 275 12.66 1.18 5.04
C GLY A 275 13.06 0.73 6.44
N GLY A 276 13.57 -0.51 6.58
CA GLY A 276 13.98 -1.08 7.86
C GLY A 276 12.94 -2.02 8.47
N CYS A 277 12.79 -2.02 9.81
CA CYS A 277 11.82 -2.89 10.45
C CYS A 277 11.07 -2.23 11.62
N CYS A 278 9.79 -2.53 11.74
CA CYS A 278 8.93 -2.21 12.89
C CYS A 278 8.91 -0.72 13.28
N HIS A 279 8.90 0.18 12.30
CA HIS A 279 8.77 1.61 12.54
C HIS A 279 7.31 2.01 12.75
N THR A 280 7.09 3.04 13.58
CA THR A 280 5.75 3.55 13.91
C THR A 280 5.70 5.08 13.76
N ALA A 281 4.74 5.57 12.99
CA ALA A 281 4.41 6.98 12.85
C ALA A 281 2.86 7.10 12.89
N THR A 282 2.30 7.46 14.06
CA THR A 282 0.84 7.35 14.31
C THR A 282 0.24 8.51 15.11
N SER A 283 1.01 9.56 15.38
CA SER A 283 0.53 10.68 16.21
C SER A 283 1.11 12.02 15.77
N GLY A 284 1.55 12.14 14.51
CA GLY A 284 2.13 13.38 13.99
C GLY A 284 2.23 13.41 12.46
N ASP A 285 1.71 14.47 11.86
CA ASP A 285 1.79 14.69 10.43
C ASP A 285 3.22 15.03 9.96
N HIS A 286 3.52 14.78 8.68
CA HIS A 286 4.79 15.09 8.02
C HIS A 286 6.03 14.49 8.69
N THR A 287 5.87 13.35 9.36
CA THR A 287 6.99 12.68 10.03
C THR A 287 7.86 11.90 9.06
N THR A 288 9.15 11.78 9.41
CA THR A 288 10.10 11.01 8.58
C THR A 288 10.88 10.00 9.44
N ILE A 289 10.92 8.74 8.98
CA ILE A 289 11.83 7.72 9.50
C ILE A 289 12.61 7.16 8.33
N ALA A 290 13.92 7.49 8.20
CA ALA A 290 14.68 7.06 7.04
C ALA A 290 15.00 5.55 7.05
N GLY A 291 15.20 4.96 8.25
CA GLY A 291 15.45 3.52 8.33
C GLY A 291 15.78 3.03 9.75
N GLY A 292 16.40 1.83 9.83
CA GLY A 292 16.78 1.20 11.10
C GLY A 292 15.77 0.19 11.61
N CYS A 293 15.59 0.12 12.95
CA CYS A 293 14.68 -0.85 13.56
C CYS A 293 13.95 -0.28 14.79
N GLY A 294 12.64 -0.42 14.81
CA GLY A 294 11.82 -0.05 15.97
C GLY A 294 11.78 1.44 16.30
N ASN A 295 12.11 2.32 15.36
CA ASN A 295 12.10 3.76 15.56
C ASN A 295 10.67 4.32 15.53
N LYS A 296 10.45 5.42 16.25
CA LYS A 296 9.15 6.09 16.37
C LYS A 296 9.27 7.58 16.05
N ALA A 297 8.37 8.10 15.25
CA ALA A 297 8.15 9.52 15.01
C ALA A 297 6.68 9.82 15.37
N MET A 298 6.46 10.53 16.48
CA MET A 298 5.16 10.55 17.18
C MET A 298 4.56 11.95 17.32
N ALA A 299 5.11 12.95 16.64
CA ALA A 299 4.58 14.32 16.67
C ALA A 299 4.87 15.01 15.34
N ASN A 300 4.15 16.09 15.04
CA ASN A 300 4.27 16.80 13.77
C ASN A 300 5.73 17.19 13.47
N ASP A 301 6.11 17.00 12.19
CA ASP A 301 7.44 17.34 11.68
C ASP A 301 8.61 16.63 12.40
N ALA A 302 8.32 15.53 13.11
CA ALA A 302 9.35 14.76 13.81
C ALA A 302 10.15 13.88 12.84
N THR A 303 11.46 13.82 13.03
CA THR A 303 12.37 13.06 12.16
C THR A 303 13.27 12.13 12.95
N VAL A 304 13.33 10.85 12.54
CA VAL A 304 14.35 9.89 12.97
C VAL A 304 15.15 9.44 11.75
N ALA A 305 16.44 9.79 11.67
CA ALA A 305 17.27 9.43 10.53
C ALA A 305 17.68 7.94 10.52
N GLY A 306 17.69 7.26 11.69
CA GLY A 306 18.02 5.84 11.71
C GLY A 306 18.24 5.25 13.10
N GLY A 307 19.01 4.15 13.17
CA GLY A 307 19.35 3.48 14.43
C GLY A 307 18.29 2.51 14.94
N LYS A 308 18.27 2.28 16.26
CA LYS A 308 17.39 1.28 16.87
C LYS A 308 16.64 1.84 18.06
N GLY A 309 15.32 1.73 18.04
CA GLY A 309 14.46 2.07 19.17
C GLY A 309 14.44 3.54 19.53
N ASN A 310 14.80 4.43 18.61
CA ASN A 310 14.81 5.88 18.82
C ASN A 310 13.39 6.46 18.76
N CYS A 311 13.11 7.51 19.54
CA CYS A 311 11.86 8.27 19.51
C CYS A 311 12.10 9.75 19.25
N ALA A 312 11.52 10.28 18.21
CA ALA A 312 11.28 11.69 18.01
C ALA A 312 9.80 11.93 18.39
N CYS A 313 9.56 12.31 19.63
CA CYS A 313 8.22 12.30 20.24
C CYS A 313 7.64 13.69 20.47
N GLY A 314 8.43 14.76 20.33
CA GLY A 314 8.00 16.16 20.35
C GLY A 314 7.83 16.73 18.93
N THR A 315 7.08 17.81 18.81
CA THR A 315 6.89 18.53 17.54
C THR A 315 8.22 19.12 17.06
N CYS A 316 8.50 19.02 15.74
CA CYS A 316 9.75 19.51 15.12
C CYS A 316 11.01 18.92 15.76
N THR A 317 10.96 17.68 16.29
CA THR A 317 12.12 17.04 16.93
C THR A 317 12.95 16.26 15.92
N PHE A 318 14.24 16.13 16.22
CA PHE A 318 15.17 15.36 15.40
C PHE A 318 15.96 14.37 16.26
N VAL A 319 15.95 13.09 15.84
CA VAL A 319 16.89 12.09 16.36
C VAL A 319 17.73 11.56 15.19
N GLY A 320 19.05 11.85 15.22
CA GLY A 320 19.94 11.47 14.11
C GLY A 320 20.26 9.98 14.04
N GLY A 321 20.21 9.25 15.17
CA GLY A 321 20.45 7.81 15.16
C GLY A 321 20.85 7.25 16.52
N GLY A 322 21.64 6.16 16.51
CA GLY A 322 22.08 5.49 17.75
C GLY A 322 21.04 4.50 18.28
N VAL A 323 21.02 4.30 19.60
CA VAL A 323 20.20 3.28 20.25
C VAL A 323 19.38 3.88 21.39
N ILE A 324 18.07 3.74 21.33
CA ILE A 324 17.12 4.12 22.39
C ILE A 324 17.27 5.60 22.82
N ASN A 325 17.55 6.49 21.87
CA ASN A 325 17.57 7.92 22.10
C ASN A 325 16.15 8.51 22.00
N GLN A 326 15.86 9.53 22.80
CA GLN A 326 14.53 10.16 22.86
C GLN A 326 14.64 11.68 22.81
N ALA A 327 13.91 12.32 21.90
CA ALA A 327 13.68 13.75 21.84
C ALA A 327 12.18 13.99 22.04
N ASN A 328 11.78 14.42 23.24
CA ASN A 328 10.38 14.46 23.64
C ASN A 328 9.79 15.88 23.67
N SER A 329 10.63 16.90 23.74
CA SER A 329 10.18 18.29 23.84
C SER A 329 10.22 19.02 22.50
N PRO A 330 9.31 19.97 22.22
CA PRO A 330 9.29 20.67 20.94
C PRO A 330 10.63 21.31 20.55
N GLY A 331 10.99 21.22 19.28
CA GLY A 331 12.21 21.80 18.71
C GLY A 331 13.52 21.17 19.19
N SER A 332 13.47 20.09 19.96
CA SER A 332 14.66 19.50 20.57
C SER A 332 15.36 18.49 19.64
N VAL A 333 16.66 18.34 19.86
CA VAL A 333 17.54 17.52 19.02
C VAL A 333 18.35 16.55 19.87
N VAL A 334 18.37 15.27 19.47
CA VAL A 334 19.33 14.28 19.93
C VAL A 334 20.06 13.72 18.73
N VAL A 335 21.34 14.07 18.54
CA VAL A 335 22.08 13.67 17.32
C VAL A 335 22.34 12.16 17.32
N GLY A 336 22.65 11.55 18.46
CA GLY A 336 22.92 10.12 18.50
C GLY A 336 23.35 9.59 19.85
N GLY A 337 24.14 8.51 19.84
CA GLY A 337 24.64 7.85 21.06
C GLY A 337 23.70 6.75 21.55
N ASN A 338 23.71 6.50 22.86
CA ASN A 338 22.92 5.42 23.45
C ASN A 338 22.16 5.91 24.69
N GLN A 339 20.86 5.70 24.71
CA GLN A 339 19.97 6.02 25.82
C GLN A 339 20.02 7.51 26.27
N ASN A 340 20.27 8.42 25.36
CA ASN A 340 20.17 9.84 25.63
C ASN A 340 18.71 10.26 25.64
N ILE A 341 18.29 11.03 26.65
CA ILE A 341 16.89 11.41 26.84
C ILE A 341 16.80 12.93 26.96
N GLU A 342 16.16 13.53 25.98
CA GLU A 342 15.74 14.92 26.08
C GLU A 342 14.25 14.94 26.46
N ASN A 343 13.92 15.51 27.61
CA ASN A 343 12.58 15.61 28.20
C ASN A 343 12.46 16.92 29.04
N GLY A 344 12.98 17.99 28.47
CA GLY A 344 12.87 19.34 29.03
C GLY A 344 11.54 20.02 28.66
N THR A 345 11.58 21.32 28.39
CA THR A 345 10.39 22.08 27.95
C THR A 345 10.43 22.33 26.46
N CYS A 346 11.53 22.86 25.91
CA CYS A 346 11.71 23.06 24.46
C CYS A 346 13.18 23.36 24.08
N GLU A 347 13.48 23.16 22.79
CA GLU A 347 14.71 23.61 22.11
C GLU A 347 16.01 23.15 22.79
N ASN A 348 16.02 21.96 23.37
CA ASN A 348 17.20 21.40 24.00
C ASN A 348 18.01 20.55 23.01
N PHE A 349 19.32 20.46 23.26
CA PHE A 349 20.23 19.73 22.39
C PHE A 349 21.06 18.71 23.18
N ILE A 350 21.09 17.47 22.71
CA ILE A 350 22.05 16.44 23.15
C ILE A 350 22.84 15.97 21.92
N GLY A 351 24.15 16.27 21.89
CA GLY A 351 25.01 15.91 20.75
C GLY A 351 25.29 14.40 20.66
N GLY A 352 25.29 13.69 21.80
CA GLY A 352 25.52 12.24 21.80
C GLY A 352 26.00 11.72 23.15
N GLY A 353 26.75 10.59 23.13
CA GLY A 353 27.27 9.95 24.32
C GLY A 353 26.36 8.87 24.89
N LEU A 354 26.47 8.58 26.18
CA LEU A 354 25.77 7.51 26.86
C LEU A 354 24.92 8.05 28.03
N GLN A 355 23.63 7.81 28.00
CA GLN A 355 22.70 8.11 29.11
C GLN A 355 22.70 9.57 29.57
N ASN A 356 22.98 10.51 28.68
CA ASN A 356 22.86 11.94 29.00
C ASN A 356 21.37 12.34 29.04
N LYS A 357 21.03 13.29 29.92
CA LYS A 357 19.65 13.67 30.17
C LYS A 357 19.44 15.17 30.32
N VAL A 358 18.50 15.72 29.55
CA VAL A 358 17.92 17.05 29.83
C VAL A 358 16.49 16.84 30.27
N CYS A 359 16.06 17.44 31.37
CA CYS A 359 14.73 17.19 31.93
C CYS A 359 14.17 18.34 32.80
N GLY A 360 12.88 18.19 33.15
CA GLY A 360 12.14 19.17 33.96
C GLY A 360 11.80 20.42 33.13
N THR A 361 11.91 21.59 33.73
CA THR A 361 11.60 22.89 33.09
C THR A 361 12.75 23.43 32.21
N SER A 362 13.74 22.60 31.84
CA SER A 362 14.92 23.05 31.08
C SER A 362 14.54 23.48 29.65
N THR A 363 15.04 24.64 29.26
CA THR A 363 14.86 25.18 27.89
C THR A 363 16.21 25.65 27.34
N ILE A 364 16.40 25.56 26.02
CA ILE A 364 17.60 26.06 25.31
C ILE A 364 18.89 25.59 25.98
N SER A 365 18.91 24.32 26.42
CA SER A 365 20.04 23.77 27.17
C SER A 365 20.75 22.68 26.34
N THR A 366 22.08 22.60 26.53
CA THR A 366 22.93 21.76 25.70
C THR A 366 23.76 20.77 26.51
N ILE A 367 23.73 19.48 26.15
CA ILE A 367 24.76 18.50 26.53
C ILE A 367 25.45 18.08 25.24
N ALA A 368 26.72 18.50 25.02
CA ALA A 368 27.40 18.16 23.80
C ALA A 368 27.79 16.67 23.71
N GLY A 369 28.06 16.02 24.88
CA GLY A 369 28.34 14.60 24.92
C GLY A 369 28.70 14.07 26.31
N GLY A 370 29.50 13.01 26.37
CA GLY A 370 29.94 12.37 27.63
C GLY A 370 28.99 11.26 28.10
N GLN A 371 29.05 10.96 29.40
CA GLN A 371 28.27 9.87 29.97
C GLN A 371 27.52 10.31 31.22
N THR A 372 26.28 9.96 31.34
CA THR A 372 25.39 10.19 32.48
C THR A 372 25.34 11.65 32.97
N ASN A 373 25.57 12.60 32.07
CA ASN A 373 25.45 14.02 32.38
C ASN A 373 23.96 14.44 32.42
N THR A 374 23.59 15.30 33.39
CA THR A 374 22.19 15.70 33.56
C THR A 374 22.05 17.23 33.69
N ILE A 375 21.18 17.81 32.84
CA ILE A 375 20.65 19.18 33.06
C ILE A 375 19.21 19.05 33.53
N ARG A 376 18.87 19.68 34.64
CA ARG A 376 17.54 19.57 35.23
C ARG A 376 17.02 20.91 35.75
N ASN A 377 15.81 21.31 35.34
CA ASN A 377 15.16 22.56 35.75
C ASN A 377 16.06 23.77 35.53
N SER A 378 16.78 23.84 34.42
CA SER A 378 17.84 24.78 34.18
C SER A 378 17.81 25.27 32.75
N ASN A 379 17.65 26.59 32.56
CA ASN A 379 17.55 27.20 31.25
C ASN A 379 18.91 27.77 30.82
N HIS A 380 19.15 27.80 29.48
CA HIS A 380 20.36 28.37 28.87
C HIS A 380 21.65 27.79 29.45
N SER A 381 21.66 26.50 29.73
CA SER A 381 22.75 25.83 30.43
C SER A 381 23.47 24.84 29.56
N VAL A 382 24.78 24.69 29.81
CA VAL A 382 25.65 23.88 28.96
C VAL A 382 26.52 22.93 29.78
N ILE A 383 26.49 21.64 29.40
CA ILE A 383 27.50 20.65 29.78
C ILE A 383 28.22 20.20 28.49
N VAL A 384 29.52 20.52 28.38
CA VAL A 384 30.29 20.14 27.20
C VAL A 384 30.55 18.62 27.14
N GLY A 385 30.79 18.01 28.32
CA GLY A 385 31.01 16.57 28.39
C GLY A 385 31.39 16.09 29.78
N GLY A 386 32.15 14.98 29.82
CA GLY A 386 32.60 14.35 31.05
C GLY A 386 31.67 13.27 31.58
N LEU A 387 31.79 12.91 32.83
CA LEU A 387 31.07 11.79 33.46
C LEU A 387 30.28 12.26 34.68
N SER A 388 28.99 11.95 34.71
CA SER A 388 28.12 12.14 35.86
C SER A 388 28.04 13.59 36.37
N ASN A 389 28.11 14.57 35.49
CA ASN A 389 27.94 15.98 35.81
C ASN A 389 26.46 16.34 35.95
N THR A 390 26.11 17.13 36.95
CA THR A 390 24.73 17.58 37.17
C THR A 390 24.64 19.10 37.21
N LEU A 391 23.78 19.69 36.40
CA LEU A 391 23.55 21.11 36.32
C LEU A 391 22.07 21.41 36.59
N SER A 392 21.78 22.15 37.66
CA SER A 392 20.43 22.53 38.05
C SER A 392 20.25 24.05 38.26
N GLY A 393 21.32 24.83 38.21
CA GLY A 393 21.27 26.30 38.28
C GLY A 393 21.16 26.92 36.90
N GLY A 394 20.28 27.92 36.74
CA GLY A 394 20.07 28.59 35.42
C GLY A 394 21.33 29.30 34.91
N CYS A 395 21.50 29.34 33.57
CA CYS A 395 22.69 29.92 32.89
C CYS A 395 24.02 29.32 33.37
N GLY A 396 24.02 28.02 33.72
CA GLY A 396 25.21 27.34 34.24
C GLY A 396 26.06 26.74 33.11
N PHE A 397 27.36 26.57 33.38
CA PHE A 397 28.32 25.97 32.47
C PHE A 397 29.17 24.92 33.17
N ILE A 398 29.24 23.72 32.65
CA ILE A 398 30.20 22.69 33.05
C ILE A 398 31.05 22.33 31.85
N GLY A 399 32.36 22.69 31.86
CA GLY A 399 33.27 22.45 30.75
C GLY A 399 33.68 20.98 30.60
N GLY A 400 33.45 20.15 31.63
CA GLY A 400 33.79 18.72 31.59
C GLY A 400 34.10 18.19 32.96
N GLY A 401 34.96 17.15 33.04
CA GLY A 401 35.35 16.50 34.31
C GLY A 401 34.34 15.45 34.79
N ASN A 402 34.41 15.13 36.07
CA ASN A 402 33.65 14.04 36.66
C ASN A 402 32.94 14.51 37.93
N ASN A 403 31.69 14.08 38.12
CA ASN A 403 30.89 14.34 39.33
C ASN A 403 30.79 15.85 39.74
N ASN A 404 30.71 16.75 38.78
CA ASN A 404 30.50 18.15 39.07
C ASN A 404 29.01 18.44 39.27
N THR A 405 28.70 19.35 40.23
CA THR A 405 27.31 19.73 40.52
C THR A 405 27.15 21.24 40.63
N ILE A 406 26.31 21.84 39.76
CA ILE A 406 25.80 23.20 39.95
C ILE A 406 24.40 23.08 40.59
N LYS A 407 24.25 23.62 41.81
CA LYS A 407 23.00 23.56 42.60
C LYS A 407 21.90 24.47 42.04
N PRO A 408 20.61 24.17 42.28
CA PRO A 408 19.49 24.98 41.76
C PRO A 408 19.54 26.47 42.15
N ALA A 409 20.05 26.78 43.34
CA ALA A 409 20.15 28.15 43.85
C ALA A 409 21.34 28.93 43.24
N HIS A 410 22.25 28.28 42.52
CA HIS A 410 23.50 28.88 42.04
C HIS A 410 23.42 29.13 40.50
N THR A 411 22.89 30.28 40.13
CA THR A 411 22.78 30.69 38.73
C THR A 411 24.07 31.36 38.24
N ASN A 412 24.26 31.42 36.89
CA ASN A 412 25.42 32.03 36.24
C ASN A 412 26.78 31.50 36.74
N SER A 413 26.84 30.23 37.11
CA SER A 413 28.05 29.61 37.66
C SER A 413 28.70 28.67 36.63
N ALA A 414 30.05 28.61 36.69
CA ALA A 414 30.83 27.75 35.82
C ALA A 414 31.71 26.79 36.64
N ILE A 415 31.86 25.53 36.16
CA ILE A 415 32.77 24.53 36.68
C ILE A 415 33.62 23.98 35.53
N VAL A 416 34.97 24.00 35.69
CA VAL A 416 35.89 23.54 34.62
C VAL A 416 36.85 22.43 35.11
N THR A 417 36.48 21.69 36.15
CA THR A 417 37.32 20.67 36.79
C THR A 417 36.49 19.43 37.16
N SER A 418 36.93 18.61 38.11
CA SER A 418 36.24 17.42 38.56
C SER A 418 35.92 17.47 40.06
N ASN A 419 34.87 16.71 40.44
CA ASN A 419 34.45 16.55 41.86
C ASN A 419 34.16 17.84 42.58
N LEU A 420 33.63 18.84 41.92
CA LEU A 420 33.22 20.11 42.52
C LEU A 420 31.70 20.28 42.59
N THR A 421 31.28 20.86 43.69
CA THR A 421 29.91 21.36 43.85
C THR A 421 29.94 22.89 43.97
N SER A 422 29.09 23.59 43.25
CA SER A 422 29.00 25.04 43.33
C SER A 422 28.63 25.51 44.73
N VAL A 423 29.26 26.56 45.22
CA VAL A 423 29.06 27.13 46.58
C VAL A 423 28.27 28.44 46.55
N SER A 424 28.28 29.16 45.43
CA SER A 424 27.52 30.39 45.22
C SER A 424 27.22 30.63 43.75
N SER A 425 26.36 31.63 43.48
CA SER A 425 26.06 32.11 42.13
C SER A 425 27.18 33.01 41.56
N CYS A 426 27.17 33.20 40.26
CA CYS A 426 28.07 34.11 39.51
C CYS A 426 29.57 33.85 39.75
N MET A 427 29.96 32.57 39.90
CA MET A 427 31.35 32.18 40.15
C MET A 427 31.89 31.16 39.17
N LEU A 428 33.20 31.26 38.87
CA LEU A 428 33.98 30.18 38.27
C LEU A 428 34.55 29.30 39.40
N HIS A 429 34.19 28.01 39.38
CA HIS A 429 34.68 27.02 40.33
C HIS A 429 35.76 26.17 39.63
N ALA A 430 36.99 26.24 40.15
CA ALA A 430 38.15 25.50 39.63
C ALA A 430 39.08 25.13 40.81
N PHE A 431 39.80 24.00 40.73
CA PHE A 431 40.82 23.65 41.74
C PHE A 431 42.06 24.53 41.61
N SER A 432 42.44 24.92 40.42
CA SER A 432 43.55 25.81 40.18
C SER A 432 43.25 26.67 38.93
N LEU A 433 43.62 27.94 39.00
CA LEU A 433 43.58 28.87 37.91
C LEU A 433 45.00 29.34 37.63
N PHE A 434 45.54 29.01 36.43
CA PHE A 434 46.82 29.51 35.99
C PHE A 434 46.61 30.82 35.20
N LEU A 435 47.14 31.90 35.73
CA LEU A 435 47.11 33.22 35.11
C LEU A 435 48.51 33.52 34.57
N SER A 436 48.69 33.54 33.25
CA SER A 436 49.98 33.69 32.57
C SER A 436 50.61 35.07 32.82
N SER A 437 49.81 36.06 33.11
CA SER A 437 50.28 37.41 33.48
C SER A 437 49.30 38.08 34.42
N VAL A 438 49.62 38.05 35.72
CA VAL A 438 48.85 38.74 36.75
C VAL A 438 49.64 40.02 37.11
N PRO A 439 49.03 41.21 37.04
CA PRO A 439 49.69 42.41 37.49
C PRO A 439 50.25 42.26 38.93
N THR A 440 51.44 42.75 39.17
CA THR A 440 52.08 42.74 40.51
C THR A 440 51.81 43.97 41.33
N THR A 441 51.17 44.95 40.72
CA THR A 441 50.68 46.18 41.38
C THR A 441 49.18 46.30 41.17
N ASP A 442 48.50 46.95 42.10
CA ASP A 442 47.05 47.20 41.97
C ASP A 442 46.78 48.03 40.70
N PRO A 443 46.01 47.50 39.74
CA PRO A 443 45.72 48.21 38.51
C PRO A 443 44.72 49.36 38.66
N ASN A 444 44.16 49.58 39.84
CA ASN A 444 43.09 50.54 40.09
C ASN A 444 41.87 50.44 39.20
N VAL A 445 41.59 49.25 38.68
CA VAL A 445 40.42 48.95 37.86
C VAL A 445 39.57 47.94 38.57
N LEU A 446 38.32 48.30 38.88
CA LEU A 446 37.39 47.48 39.63
C LEU A 446 37.27 46.05 39.04
N GLY A 447 37.47 45.03 39.89
CA GLY A 447 37.34 43.61 39.53
C GLY A 447 38.56 42.98 38.86
N VAL A 448 39.65 43.73 38.58
CA VAL A 448 40.87 43.13 38.01
C VAL A 448 41.64 42.38 39.07
N VAL A 449 42.05 41.14 38.74
CA VAL A 449 42.87 40.30 39.66
C VAL A 449 44.35 40.72 39.53
N TRP A 450 45.00 40.97 40.62
CA TRP A 450 46.42 41.27 40.70
C TRP A 450 47.11 40.49 41.82
N ARG A 451 48.41 40.44 41.85
CA ARG A 451 49.19 39.69 42.83
C ARG A 451 49.99 40.60 43.75
N SER A 452 49.87 40.37 45.09
CA SER A 452 50.73 40.99 46.09
C SER A 452 51.47 39.88 46.83
N GLY A 453 52.78 39.72 46.49
CA GLY A 453 53.53 38.56 46.98
C GLY A 453 53.01 37.24 46.47
N THR A 454 52.58 36.33 47.36
CA THR A 454 51.99 35.03 47.02
C THR A 454 50.47 35.10 46.89
N ASP A 455 49.83 36.21 47.25
CA ASP A 455 48.37 36.31 47.34
C ASP A 455 47.78 36.93 46.06
N LEU A 456 46.66 36.37 45.61
CA LEU A 456 45.82 36.97 44.57
C LEU A 456 44.83 37.94 45.27
N LYS A 457 44.72 39.16 44.76
CA LYS A 457 43.82 40.20 45.22
C LYS A 457 42.93 40.69 44.07
N ILE A 458 41.78 41.24 44.40
CA ILE A 458 40.90 41.93 43.46
C ILE A 458 41.01 43.42 43.70
N SER A 459 41.29 44.16 42.64
CA SER A 459 41.27 45.61 42.73
C SER A 459 39.85 46.11 42.97
N LEU A 460 39.69 46.99 43.99
CA LEU A 460 38.41 47.62 44.30
C LEU A 460 38.15 48.90 43.51
N GLY A 461 39.11 49.30 42.68
CA GLY A 461 39.11 50.59 41.99
C GLY A 461 39.33 51.75 42.99
N CYS A 462 39.85 52.84 42.55
CA CYS A 462 39.93 54.09 43.34
C CYS A 462 38.80 55.04 42.97
#